data_9a4cac1d2fcca8d41755e4146fe93c36
#
_entry.id   9a4cac1d2fcca8d41755e4146fe93c36
#
_cell.length_a   1.000
_cell.length_b   1.000
_cell.length_c   1.000
_cell.angle_alpha   90.00
_cell.angle_beta   90.00
_cell.angle_gamma   90.00
#
_symmetry.space_group_name_H-M   'P 1'
#
loop_
_entity.id
_entity.type
_entity.pdbx_description
1 polymer ?
#
loop_
_entity_poly.entity_id
_entity_poly.type
_entity_poly.pdbx_seq_one_letter_code
_entity_poly.pdbx_strand_id
1 'polypeptide(L)'
;YLPLATIAWGLALNYTMANMDFLGKYDGLMGVPPITVFGLALNDGKGMYVLIWAFALAAALAALHLLDSRPGRAIRALKSGTTMAEAMGISTFRYKLVVFVLAAILAAISGWLYAHFQRTVNPSPFGINKGIEYLFMAVLGGVGHVWGAFLGAGVVKLVEDQLQVLLPRLIGTSGNFEVIVFGIVMIVVLKYAPEGLWSFVARRFPQPARRKDWADAPPLPARSKPQRGDLLLQVQAVRKEFGGLVAVNDISFDIRAGDIVGLIGPNGAGKSTTFNLVTGVQGLTRGQVLFRGQPVGGLSSRQIAQAGMSRTFQHVKMIPEMTVLENVALGGYLRSRSGTLQAMLRLDRAEERGLFAEAEAQLQRIGMAHQMHELAGNLALGPQRLMEIARALCTDPALLLLDEPAAGLRHQEKLALAGVLRQVK
;
A
#
# COMPACT_ATOMS: atom_id res chain seq x y z
N TYR A 1 -2.43 -0.48 -19.84
CA TYR A 1 -2.56 -1.82 -20.45
C TYR A 1 -3.19 -2.86 -19.53
N LEU A 2 -2.91 -2.85 -18.19
CA LEU A 2 -3.42 -3.90 -17.28
C LEU A 2 -4.96 -4.00 -17.25
N PRO A 3 -5.75 -2.90 -17.15
CA PRO A 3 -7.20 -2.99 -17.16
C PRO A 3 -7.77 -3.59 -18.46
N LEU A 4 -7.20 -3.21 -19.61
CA LEU A 4 -7.61 -3.77 -20.90
C LEU A 4 -7.31 -5.27 -21.00
N ALA A 5 -6.14 -5.68 -20.52
CA ALA A 5 -5.76 -7.09 -20.49
C ALA A 5 -6.68 -7.92 -19.57
N THR A 6 -7.04 -7.41 -18.39
CA THR A 6 -7.96 -8.10 -17.48
C THR A 6 -9.37 -8.23 -18.05
N ILE A 7 -9.89 -7.20 -18.72
CA ILE A 7 -11.19 -7.25 -19.42
C ILE A 7 -11.13 -8.28 -20.54
N ALA A 8 -10.11 -8.24 -21.39
CA ALA A 8 -9.94 -9.16 -22.50
C ALA A 8 -9.87 -10.63 -22.01
N TRP A 9 -9.10 -10.91 -20.97
CA TRP A 9 -9.03 -12.23 -20.34
C TRP A 9 -10.38 -12.65 -19.73
N GLY A 10 -11.09 -11.75 -19.06
CA GLY A 10 -12.42 -12.02 -18.52
C GLY A 10 -13.42 -12.43 -19.59
N LEU A 11 -13.45 -11.71 -20.71
CA LEU A 11 -14.27 -12.05 -21.87
C LEU A 11 -13.86 -13.40 -22.50
N ALA A 12 -12.56 -13.58 -22.72
CA ALA A 12 -12.05 -14.83 -23.33
C ALA A 12 -12.41 -16.06 -22.46
N LEU A 13 -12.23 -15.97 -21.14
CA LEU A 13 -12.58 -17.04 -20.20
C LEU A 13 -14.09 -17.30 -20.18
N ASN A 14 -14.91 -16.24 -20.16
CA ASN A 14 -16.36 -16.38 -20.18
C ASN A 14 -16.85 -17.10 -21.45
N TYR A 15 -16.36 -16.66 -22.63
CA TYR A 15 -16.67 -17.34 -23.89
C TYR A 15 -16.16 -18.78 -23.95
N THR A 16 -14.95 -19.03 -23.45
CA THR A 16 -14.37 -20.37 -23.41
C THR A 16 -15.24 -21.29 -22.55
N MET A 17 -15.58 -20.88 -21.33
CA MET A 17 -16.43 -21.65 -20.42
C MET A 17 -17.82 -21.89 -21.00
N ALA A 18 -18.40 -20.88 -21.66
CA ALA A 18 -19.71 -21.00 -22.31
C ALA A 18 -19.75 -21.97 -23.49
N ASN A 19 -18.60 -22.39 -24.04
CA ASN A 19 -18.51 -23.33 -25.16
C ASN A 19 -17.92 -24.70 -24.77
N MET A 20 -17.50 -24.91 -23.51
CA MET A 20 -16.96 -26.18 -23.05
C MET A 20 -18.05 -27.18 -22.70
N ASP A 21 -18.11 -28.33 -23.37
CA ASP A 21 -19.12 -29.39 -23.17
C ASP A 21 -19.11 -29.91 -21.73
N PHE A 22 -17.94 -30.14 -21.13
CA PHE A 22 -17.82 -30.68 -19.77
C PHE A 22 -18.27 -29.71 -18.67
N LEU A 23 -18.41 -28.40 -18.98
CA LEU A 23 -18.96 -27.37 -18.08
C LEU A 23 -20.44 -27.10 -18.36
N GLY A 24 -21.10 -27.85 -19.26
CA GLY A 24 -22.50 -27.69 -19.61
C GLY A 24 -22.80 -26.47 -20.49
N LYS A 25 -21.77 -25.88 -21.10
CA LYS A 25 -21.91 -24.70 -22.00
C LYS A 25 -22.65 -23.52 -21.30
N TYR A 26 -23.56 -22.86 -22.05
CA TYR A 26 -24.36 -21.76 -21.50
C TYR A 26 -25.38 -22.20 -20.44
N ASP A 27 -25.87 -23.45 -20.50
CA ASP A 27 -26.79 -24.01 -19.49
C ASP A 27 -26.09 -24.26 -18.15
N GLY A 28 -24.77 -24.49 -18.21
CA GLY A 28 -23.93 -24.68 -17.04
C GLY A 28 -24.10 -26.05 -16.37
N LEU A 29 -23.55 -26.15 -15.18
CA LEU A 29 -23.63 -27.35 -14.35
C LEU A 29 -24.81 -27.24 -13.39
N MET A 30 -25.70 -28.22 -13.42
CA MET A 30 -26.85 -28.34 -12.51
C MET A 30 -26.59 -29.43 -11.46
N GLY A 31 -27.30 -29.32 -10.33
CA GLY A 31 -27.27 -30.34 -9.28
C GLY A 31 -26.00 -30.32 -8.41
N VAL A 32 -25.40 -29.16 -8.22
CA VAL A 32 -24.26 -29.01 -7.29
C VAL A 32 -24.69 -29.46 -5.89
N PRO A 33 -23.97 -30.43 -5.26
CA PRO A 33 -24.38 -30.99 -3.97
C PRO A 33 -24.34 -29.92 -2.85
N PRO A 34 -25.10 -30.10 -1.76
CA PRO A 34 -25.01 -29.21 -0.61
C PRO A 34 -23.64 -29.29 0.06
N ILE A 35 -23.22 -28.19 0.68
CA ILE A 35 -22.05 -28.21 1.55
C ILE A 35 -22.38 -29.06 2.79
N THR A 36 -21.50 -29.99 3.12
CA THR A 36 -21.58 -30.77 4.37
C THR A 36 -20.53 -30.26 5.34
N VAL A 37 -20.96 -29.87 6.54
CA VAL A 37 -20.07 -29.44 7.64
C VAL A 37 -20.23 -30.46 8.79
N PHE A 38 -19.17 -31.15 9.15
CA PHE A 38 -19.17 -32.22 10.18
C PHE A 38 -20.24 -33.29 9.95
N GLY A 39 -20.50 -33.63 8.68
CA GLY A 39 -21.52 -34.63 8.31
C GLY A 39 -22.96 -34.11 8.23
N LEU A 40 -23.23 -32.88 8.61
CA LEU A 40 -24.51 -32.23 8.47
C LEU A 40 -24.58 -31.48 7.11
N ALA A 41 -25.51 -31.88 6.27
CA ALA A 41 -25.75 -31.20 5.00
C ALA A 41 -26.49 -29.87 5.22
N LEU A 42 -25.93 -28.77 4.78
CA LEU A 42 -26.55 -27.44 4.83
C LEU A 42 -27.57 -27.32 3.67
N ASN A 43 -28.71 -28.00 3.83
CA ASN A 43 -29.78 -27.98 2.83
C ASN A 43 -30.73 -26.79 2.98
N ASP A 44 -30.74 -26.16 4.13
CA ASP A 44 -31.62 -25.05 4.47
C ASP A 44 -30.94 -23.70 4.19
N GLY A 45 -31.72 -22.71 3.78
CA GLY A 45 -31.23 -21.35 3.53
C GLY A 45 -30.60 -20.68 4.76
N LYS A 46 -31.02 -21.06 5.97
CA LYS A 46 -30.48 -20.50 7.23
C LYS A 46 -29.06 -20.95 7.49
N GLY A 47 -28.77 -22.25 7.34
CA GLY A 47 -27.41 -22.77 7.51
C GLY A 47 -26.44 -22.16 6.51
N MET A 48 -26.86 -22.05 5.24
CA MET A 48 -26.04 -21.43 4.20
C MET A 48 -25.84 -19.93 4.44
N TYR A 49 -26.86 -19.22 4.93
CA TYR A 49 -26.74 -17.81 5.31
C TYR A 49 -25.68 -17.60 6.41
N VAL A 50 -25.71 -18.42 7.47
CA VAL A 50 -24.72 -18.35 8.55
C VAL A 50 -23.30 -18.62 8.01
N LEU A 51 -23.16 -19.63 7.14
CA LEU A 51 -21.85 -19.97 6.54
C LEU A 51 -21.29 -18.82 5.68
N ILE A 52 -22.12 -18.21 4.83
CA ILE A 52 -21.72 -17.07 4.00
C ILE A 52 -21.24 -15.90 4.88
N TRP A 53 -21.99 -15.56 5.93
CA TRP A 53 -21.59 -14.49 6.85
C TRP A 53 -20.34 -14.83 7.65
N ALA A 54 -20.13 -16.09 8.03
CA ALA A 54 -18.91 -16.53 8.68
C ALA A 54 -17.66 -16.27 7.78
N PHE A 55 -17.74 -16.65 6.51
CA PHE A 55 -16.67 -16.37 5.54
C PHE A 55 -16.50 -14.88 5.30
N ALA A 56 -17.57 -14.11 5.13
CA ALA A 56 -17.52 -12.67 4.90
C ALA A 56 -16.86 -11.93 6.07
N LEU A 57 -17.26 -12.25 7.32
CA LEU A 57 -16.66 -11.66 8.52
C LEU A 57 -15.22 -12.11 8.74
N ALA A 58 -14.90 -13.38 8.50
CA ALA A 58 -13.52 -13.86 8.56
C ALA A 58 -12.61 -13.14 7.54
N ALA A 59 -13.09 -12.96 6.31
CA ALA A 59 -12.39 -12.21 5.28
C ALA A 59 -12.20 -10.72 5.67
N ALA A 60 -13.23 -10.09 6.23
CA ALA A 60 -13.16 -8.71 6.72
C ALA A 60 -12.15 -8.57 7.86
N LEU A 61 -12.18 -9.47 8.85
CA LEU A 61 -11.21 -9.46 9.94
C LEU A 61 -9.78 -9.68 9.46
N ALA A 62 -9.57 -10.64 8.57
CA ALA A 62 -8.27 -10.89 7.98
C ALA A 62 -7.74 -9.67 7.19
N ALA A 63 -8.61 -8.99 6.43
CA ALA A 63 -8.26 -7.77 5.72
C ALA A 63 -7.94 -6.61 6.66
N LEU A 64 -8.73 -6.41 7.73
CA LEU A 64 -8.46 -5.38 8.75
C LEU A 64 -7.13 -5.63 9.46
N HIS A 65 -6.86 -6.88 9.86
CA HIS A 65 -5.60 -7.25 10.48
C HIS A 65 -4.41 -7.02 9.55
N LEU A 66 -4.56 -7.42 8.27
CA LEU A 66 -3.53 -7.19 7.25
C LEU A 66 -3.24 -5.71 7.06
N LEU A 67 -4.28 -4.88 6.92
CA LEU A 67 -4.10 -3.44 6.72
C LEU A 67 -3.46 -2.74 7.94
N ASP A 68 -3.71 -3.26 9.17
CA ASP A 68 -3.13 -2.76 10.43
C ASP A 68 -1.78 -3.42 10.77
N SER A 69 -0.99 -3.78 9.78
CA SER A 69 0.26 -4.50 9.92
C SER A 69 1.38 -3.94 9.06
N ARG A 70 2.62 -4.45 9.26
CA ARG A 70 3.77 -4.15 8.39
C ARG A 70 3.49 -4.42 6.90
N PRO A 71 2.99 -5.62 6.48
CA PRO A 71 2.60 -5.85 5.10
C PRO A 71 1.51 -4.88 4.61
N GLY A 72 0.55 -4.55 5.44
CA GLY A 72 -0.52 -3.59 5.10
C GLY A 72 0.02 -2.18 4.87
N ARG A 73 0.94 -1.70 5.70
CA ARG A 73 1.63 -0.42 5.46
C ARG A 73 2.43 -0.45 4.16
N ALA A 74 3.11 -1.57 3.87
CA ALA A 74 3.84 -1.75 2.61
C ALA A 74 2.90 -1.73 1.38
N ILE A 75 1.72 -2.36 1.46
CA ILE A 75 0.69 -2.32 0.41
C ILE A 75 0.19 -0.88 0.20
N ARG A 76 -0.14 -0.17 1.29
CA ARG A 76 -0.58 1.25 1.21
C ARG A 76 0.52 2.15 0.63
N ALA A 77 1.80 1.87 0.91
CA ALA A 77 2.94 2.62 0.36
C ALA A 77 3.04 2.55 -1.17
N LEU A 78 2.51 1.50 -1.82
CA LEU A 78 2.48 1.40 -3.28
C LEU A 78 1.66 2.53 -3.94
N LYS A 79 0.67 3.07 -3.24
CA LYS A 79 -0.17 4.18 -3.71
C LYS A 79 0.63 5.50 -3.81
N SER A 80 1.60 5.71 -2.90
CA SER A 80 2.43 6.92 -2.86
C SER A 80 3.63 6.89 -3.83
N GLY A 81 3.82 5.78 -4.53
CA GLY A 81 4.83 5.61 -5.57
C GLY A 81 5.83 4.48 -5.30
N THR A 82 6.18 3.79 -6.37
CA THR A 82 7.08 2.63 -6.33
C THR A 82 8.48 2.99 -5.82
N THR A 83 9.02 4.16 -6.25
CA THR A 83 10.37 4.61 -5.87
C THR A 83 10.52 4.80 -4.36
N MET A 84 9.51 5.40 -3.69
CA MET A 84 9.54 5.57 -2.24
C MET A 84 9.47 4.22 -1.52
N ALA A 85 8.58 3.34 -1.94
CA ALA A 85 8.44 2.02 -1.36
C ALA A 85 9.74 1.20 -1.49
N GLU A 86 10.38 1.22 -2.66
CA GLU A 86 11.64 0.53 -2.92
C GLU A 86 12.80 1.13 -2.10
N ALA A 87 12.84 2.45 -1.91
CA ALA A 87 13.84 3.09 -1.06
C ALA A 87 13.70 2.70 0.43
N MET A 88 12.52 2.21 0.86
CA MET A 88 12.30 1.60 2.19
C MET A 88 12.53 0.07 2.18
N GLY A 89 13.01 -0.50 1.07
CA GLY A 89 13.30 -1.93 0.93
C GLY A 89 12.10 -2.80 0.59
N ILE A 90 10.95 -2.19 0.29
CA ILE A 90 9.71 -2.90 -0.04
C ILE A 90 9.80 -3.45 -1.47
N SER A 91 9.46 -4.73 -1.67
CA SER A 91 9.32 -5.33 -2.99
C SER A 91 7.96 -4.99 -3.58
N THR A 92 7.90 -4.00 -4.47
CA THR A 92 6.66 -3.54 -5.09
C THR A 92 5.99 -4.63 -5.92
N PHE A 93 6.77 -5.41 -6.66
CA PHE A 93 6.26 -6.55 -7.43
C PHE A 93 5.62 -7.62 -6.52
N ARG A 94 6.32 -8.02 -5.44
CA ARG A 94 5.80 -9.03 -4.51
C ARG A 94 4.47 -8.61 -3.89
N TYR A 95 4.33 -7.35 -3.44
CA TYR A 95 3.08 -6.92 -2.82
C TYR A 95 1.95 -6.72 -3.83
N LYS A 96 2.23 -6.30 -5.06
CA LYS A 96 1.23 -6.31 -6.14
C LYS A 96 0.72 -7.73 -6.39
N LEU A 97 1.62 -8.71 -6.43
CA LEU A 97 1.26 -10.14 -6.59
C LEU A 97 0.46 -10.65 -5.40
N VAL A 98 0.87 -10.34 -4.16
CA VAL A 98 0.14 -10.74 -2.94
C VAL A 98 -1.29 -10.21 -2.95
N VAL A 99 -1.48 -8.92 -3.26
CA VAL A 99 -2.82 -8.31 -3.34
C VAL A 99 -3.66 -9.00 -4.40
N PHE A 100 -3.08 -9.26 -5.57
CA PHE A 100 -3.78 -9.96 -6.66
C PHE A 100 -4.20 -11.38 -6.26
N VAL A 101 -3.30 -12.15 -5.65
CA VAL A 101 -3.58 -13.51 -5.17
C VAL A 101 -4.65 -13.52 -4.09
N LEU A 102 -4.59 -12.59 -3.12
CA LEU A 102 -5.62 -12.48 -2.08
C LEU A 102 -6.99 -12.14 -2.68
N ALA A 103 -7.05 -11.23 -3.64
CA ALA A 103 -8.29 -10.91 -4.35
C ALA A 103 -8.82 -12.13 -5.10
N ALA A 104 -7.97 -12.90 -5.77
CA ALA A 104 -8.34 -14.12 -6.48
C ALA A 104 -8.86 -15.20 -5.52
N ILE A 105 -8.24 -15.37 -4.35
CA ILE A 105 -8.72 -16.32 -3.31
C ILE A 105 -10.12 -15.92 -2.80
N LEU A 106 -10.33 -14.63 -2.51
CA LEU A 106 -11.64 -14.14 -2.06
C LEU A 106 -12.72 -14.33 -3.14
N ALA A 107 -12.38 -14.06 -4.40
CA ALA A 107 -13.27 -14.30 -5.53
C ALA A 107 -13.59 -15.80 -5.69
N ALA A 108 -12.60 -16.68 -5.56
CA ALA A 108 -12.79 -18.13 -5.64
C ALA A 108 -13.70 -18.65 -4.51
N ILE A 109 -13.50 -18.19 -3.27
CA ILE A 109 -14.37 -18.53 -2.14
C ILE A 109 -15.80 -18.04 -2.39
N SER A 110 -15.97 -16.80 -2.89
CA SER A 110 -17.27 -16.26 -3.23
C SER A 110 -17.97 -17.09 -4.30
N GLY A 111 -17.26 -17.46 -5.37
CA GLY A 111 -17.78 -18.31 -6.45
C GLY A 111 -18.14 -19.71 -5.96
N TRP A 112 -17.33 -20.31 -5.09
CA TRP A 112 -17.62 -21.60 -4.45
C TRP A 112 -18.89 -21.54 -3.61
N LEU A 113 -19.03 -20.53 -2.74
CA LEU A 113 -20.24 -20.32 -1.94
C LEU A 113 -21.48 -20.09 -2.83
N TYR A 114 -21.34 -19.31 -3.90
CA TYR A 114 -22.39 -19.05 -4.87
C TYR A 114 -22.88 -20.35 -5.53
N ALA A 115 -21.94 -21.18 -6.02
CA ALA A 115 -22.24 -22.45 -6.68
C ALA A 115 -23.08 -23.39 -5.78
N HIS A 116 -22.69 -23.53 -4.53
CA HIS A 116 -23.38 -24.37 -3.57
C HIS A 116 -24.71 -23.78 -3.06
N PHE A 117 -24.82 -22.44 -3.02
CA PHE A 117 -26.05 -21.75 -2.67
C PHE A 117 -27.11 -21.88 -3.76
N GLN A 118 -26.72 -21.60 -5.01
CA GLN A 118 -27.66 -21.66 -6.16
C GLN A 118 -27.91 -23.07 -6.66
N ARG A 119 -27.08 -24.06 -6.30
CA ARG A 119 -27.11 -25.44 -6.81
C ARG A 119 -26.92 -25.56 -8.32
N THR A 120 -26.62 -24.44 -8.97
CA THR A 120 -26.35 -24.35 -10.41
C THR A 120 -25.24 -23.35 -10.65
N VAL A 121 -24.40 -23.58 -11.67
CA VAL A 121 -23.33 -22.67 -12.09
C VAL A 121 -23.40 -22.53 -13.60
N ASN A 122 -23.64 -21.33 -14.08
CA ASN A 122 -23.58 -20.99 -15.49
C ASN A 122 -22.68 -19.75 -15.69
N PRO A 123 -22.24 -19.42 -16.91
CA PRO A 123 -21.34 -18.28 -17.16
C PRO A 123 -21.97 -16.89 -16.93
N SER A 124 -23.30 -16.76 -16.98
CA SER A 124 -24.00 -15.45 -16.99
C SER A 124 -23.68 -14.55 -15.78
N PRO A 125 -23.63 -15.02 -14.51
CA PRO A 125 -23.29 -14.19 -13.35
C PRO A 125 -21.83 -13.71 -13.31
N PHE A 126 -20.98 -14.25 -14.16
CA PHE A 126 -19.55 -13.94 -14.21
C PHE A 126 -19.18 -13.04 -15.41
N GLY A 127 -20.19 -12.46 -16.05
CA GLY A 127 -20.02 -11.52 -17.16
C GLY A 127 -19.52 -10.15 -16.72
N ILE A 128 -19.10 -9.33 -17.71
CA ILE A 128 -18.54 -7.99 -17.48
C ILE A 128 -19.51 -7.05 -16.73
N ASN A 129 -20.83 -7.20 -16.97
CA ASN A 129 -21.84 -6.37 -16.31
C ASN A 129 -21.82 -6.54 -14.78
N LYS A 130 -21.65 -7.78 -14.30
CA LYS A 130 -21.49 -8.04 -12.86
C LYS A 130 -20.18 -7.49 -12.30
N GLY A 131 -19.11 -7.51 -13.10
CA GLY A 131 -17.85 -6.85 -12.74
C GLY A 131 -18.01 -5.34 -12.56
N ILE A 132 -18.79 -4.69 -13.43
CA ILE A 132 -19.12 -3.26 -13.32
C ILE A 132 -19.98 -3.00 -12.07
N GLU A 133 -20.95 -3.85 -11.77
CA GLU A 133 -21.78 -3.76 -10.57
C GLU A 133 -20.94 -3.84 -9.29
N TYR A 134 -19.97 -4.78 -9.20
CA TYR A 134 -19.04 -4.89 -8.08
C TYR A 134 -18.14 -3.66 -7.97
N LEU A 135 -17.70 -3.08 -9.09
CA LEU A 135 -16.97 -1.83 -9.08
C LEU A 135 -17.81 -0.70 -8.47
N PHE A 136 -19.11 -0.62 -8.83
CA PHE A 136 -20.04 0.34 -8.25
C PHE A 136 -20.19 0.16 -6.74
N MET A 137 -20.36 -1.08 -6.27
CA MET A 137 -20.40 -1.40 -4.85
C MET A 137 -19.15 -0.90 -4.12
N ALA A 138 -17.98 -1.16 -4.68
CA ALA A 138 -16.70 -0.75 -4.09
C ALA A 138 -16.52 0.78 -4.04
N VAL A 139 -16.83 1.47 -5.13
CA VAL A 139 -16.68 2.94 -5.23
C VAL A 139 -17.73 3.64 -4.36
N LEU A 140 -18.99 3.22 -4.43
CA LEU A 140 -20.09 3.76 -3.62
C LEU A 140 -19.81 3.58 -2.12
N GLY A 141 -19.32 2.41 -1.73
CA GLY A 141 -18.97 2.12 -0.34
C GLY A 141 -17.78 2.92 0.17
N GLY A 142 -16.80 3.19 -0.68
CA GLY A 142 -15.56 3.91 -0.39
C GLY A 142 -14.32 3.03 -0.51
N VAL A 143 -13.56 3.28 -1.57
CA VAL A 143 -12.33 2.55 -1.87
C VAL A 143 -11.31 2.73 -0.74
N GLY A 144 -10.79 1.62 -0.23
CA GLY A 144 -9.80 1.62 0.86
C GLY A 144 -10.37 1.33 2.25
N HIS A 145 -11.68 1.18 2.38
CA HIS A 145 -12.34 0.86 3.64
C HIS A 145 -13.02 -0.51 3.57
N VAL A 146 -12.62 -1.43 4.44
CA VAL A 146 -13.20 -2.79 4.49
C VAL A 146 -14.71 -2.75 4.76
N TRP A 147 -15.14 -1.96 5.74
CA TRP A 147 -16.57 -1.78 6.04
C TRP A 147 -17.33 -1.02 4.95
N GLY A 148 -16.62 -0.23 4.15
CA GLY A 148 -17.18 0.41 2.95
C GLY A 148 -17.68 -0.62 1.93
N ALA A 149 -16.97 -1.74 1.75
CA ALA A 149 -17.40 -2.80 0.85
C ALA A 149 -18.77 -3.39 1.24
N PHE A 150 -19.01 -3.61 2.56
CA PHE A 150 -20.31 -4.08 3.07
C PHE A 150 -21.41 -3.04 2.88
N LEU A 151 -21.10 -1.77 3.18
CA LEU A 151 -22.05 -0.67 3.01
C LEU A 151 -22.44 -0.49 1.54
N GLY A 152 -21.45 -0.47 0.65
CA GLY A 152 -21.69 -0.31 -0.78
C GLY A 152 -22.47 -1.48 -1.38
N ALA A 153 -22.12 -2.72 -1.04
CA ALA A 153 -22.86 -3.90 -1.47
C ALA A 153 -24.31 -3.87 -0.96
N GLY A 154 -24.52 -3.53 0.33
CA GLY A 154 -25.86 -3.42 0.90
C GLY A 154 -26.71 -2.35 0.23
N VAL A 155 -26.17 -1.13 0.03
CA VAL A 155 -26.88 -0.02 -0.59
C VAL A 155 -27.23 -0.36 -2.03
N VAL A 156 -26.28 -0.88 -2.84
CA VAL A 156 -26.53 -1.23 -4.25
C VAL A 156 -27.63 -2.28 -4.35
N LYS A 157 -27.58 -3.33 -3.51
CA LYS A 157 -28.61 -4.38 -3.52
C LYS A 157 -29.99 -3.87 -3.07
N LEU A 158 -30.06 -3.05 -2.04
CA LEU A 158 -31.32 -2.45 -1.61
C LEU A 158 -31.92 -1.55 -2.70
N VAL A 159 -31.09 -0.75 -3.37
CA VAL A 159 -31.54 0.09 -4.49
C VAL A 159 -32.00 -0.76 -5.66
N GLU A 160 -31.25 -1.81 -6.03
CA GLU A 160 -31.62 -2.76 -7.10
C GLU A 160 -33.00 -3.38 -6.82
N ASP A 161 -33.19 -3.94 -5.62
CA ASP A 161 -34.45 -4.59 -5.23
C ASP A 161 -35.63 -3.59 -5.25
N GLN A 162 -35.44 -2.38 -4.76
CA GLN A 162 -36.49 -1.35 -4.80
C GLN A 162 -36.80 -0.88 -6.22
N LEU A 163 -35.79 -0.74 -7.07
CA LEU A 163 -35.98 -0.34 -8.47
C LEU A 163 -36.72 -1.41 -9.27
N GLN A 164 -36.43 -2.68 -9.06
CA GLN A 164 -37.14 -3.79 -9.70
C GLN A 164 -38.65 -3.80 -9.38
N VAL A 165 -39.04 -3.33 -8.21
CA VAL A 165 -40.47 -3.24 -7.82
C VAL A 165 -41.09 -1.91 -8.26
N LEU A 166 -40.36 -0.80 -8.21
CA LEU A 166 -40.89 0.55 -8.41
C LEU A 166 -40.95 0.94 -9.89
N LEU A 167 -39.93 0.62 -10.69
CA LEU A 167 -39.81 1.03 -12.08
C LEU A 167 -40.95 0.47 -12.98
N PRO A 168 -41.33 -0.81 -12.92
CA PRO A 168 -42.46 -1.33 -13.68
C PRO A 168 -43.78 -0.63 -13.35
N ARG A 169 -43.95 -0.20 -12.06
CA ARG A 169 -45.17 0.53 -11.65
C ARG A 169 -45.22 1.95 -12.15
N LEU A 170 -44.07 2.61 -12.35
CA LEU A 170 -44.02 4.01 -12.81
C LEU A 170 -43.99 4.16 -14.34
N ILE A 171 -43.28 3.25 -15.02
CA ILE A 171 -43.00 3.38 -16.47
C ILE A 171 -43.87 2.44 -17.30
N GLY A 172 -44.50 1.44 -16.66
CA GLY A 172 -45.42 0.51 -17.36
C GLY A 172 -44.71 -0.50 -18.28
N THR A 173 -43.38 -0.48 -18.36
CA THR A 173 -42.57 -1.39 -19.16
C THR A 173 -41.41 -1.97 -18.32
N SER A 174 -41.13 -3.27 -18.53
CA SER A 174 -39.95 -3.93 -18.00
C SER A 174 -38.77 -3.67 -18.95
N GLY A 175 -37.85 -2.80 -18.55
CA GLY A 175 -36.61 -2.52 -19.31
C GLY A 175 -35.41 -2.40 -18.36
N ASN A 176 -34.19 -2.48 -18.89
CA ASN A 176 -32.95 -2.36 -18.12
C ASN A 176 -32.66 -0.91 -17.65
N PHE A 177 -33.70 -0.24 -17.12
CA PHE A 177 -33.56 1.14 -16.62
C PHE A 177 -32.67 1.22 -15.36
N GLU A 178 -32.43 0.08 -14.69
CA GLU A 178 -31.54 -0.03 -13.52
C GLU A 178 -30.14 0.53 -13.81
N VAL A 179 -29.57 0.23 -14.98
CA VAL A 179 -28.24 0.71 -15.39
C VAL A 179 -28.18 2.23 -15.48
N ILE A 180 -29.27 2.86 -15.96
CA ILE A 180 -29.36 4.33 -16.07
C ILE A 180 -29.41 4.94 -14.67
N VAL A 181 -30.24 4.38 -13.78
CA VAL A 181 -30.36 4.86 -12.41
C VAL A 181 -29.03 4.70 -11.66
N PHE A 182 -28.37 3.55 -11.79
CA PHE A 182 -27.04 3.35 -11.22
C PHE A 182 -26.01 4.33 -11.77
N GLY A 183 -26.03 4.61 -13.08
CA GLY A 183 -25.17 5.62 -13.68
C GLY A 183 -25.37 7.00 -13.08
N ILE A 184 -26.61 7.42 -12.88
CA ILE A 184 -26.97 8.71 -12.26
C ILE A 184 -26.50 8.72 -10.78
N VAL A 185 -26.80 7.67 -10.02
CA VAL A 185 -26.38 7.53 -8.61
C VAL A 185 -24.87 7.63 -8.51
N MET A 186 -24.12 6.97 -9.39
CA MET A 186 -22.66 7.04 -9.43
C MET A 186 -22.15 8.45 -9.67
N ILE A 187 -22.70 9.18 -10.64
CA ILE A 187 -22.32 10.57 -10.92
C ILE A 187 -22.55 11.44 -9.67
N VAL A 188 -23.70 11.29 -9.03
CA VAL A 188 -24.04 12.04 -7.81
C VAL A 188 -23.08 11.69 -6.69
N VAL A 189 -22.81 10.42 -6.44
CA VAL A 189 -21.88 9.99 -5.37
C VAL A 189 -20.47 10.47 -5.64
N LEU A 190 -19.94 10.30 -6.85
CA LEU A 190 -18.59 10.77 -7.20
C LEU A 190 -18.45 12.30 -7.05
N LYS A 191 -19.53 13.06 -7.30
CA LYS A 191 -19.55 14.51 -7.15
C LYS A 191 -19.60 14.95 -5.68
N TYR A 192 -20.44 14.32 -4.86
CA TYR A 192 -20.72 14.78 -3.49
C TYR A 192 -20.01 13.95 -2.40
N ALA A 193 -19.60 12.73 -2.71
CA ALA A 193 -18.91 11.80 -1.82
C ALA A 193 -17.76 11.11 -2.55
N PRO A 194 -16.70 11.82 -2.98
CA PRO A 194 -15.59 11.23 -3.74
C PRO A 194 -14.83 10.16 -2.95
N GLU A 195 -14.92 10.19 -1.61
CA GLU A 195 -14.34 9.18 -0.71
C GLU A 195 -15.30 8.01 -0.42
N GLY A 196 -16.50 8.01 -1.02
CA GLY A 196 -17.55 7.03 -0.79
C GLY A 196 -18.38 7.26 0.48
N LEU A 197 -19.49 6.50 0.59
CA LEU A 197 -20.46 6.66 1.69
C LEU A 197 -19.87 6.35 3.06
N TRP A 198 -18.87 5.44 3.14
CA TRP A 198 -18.24 5.10 4.40
C TRP A 198 -17.57 6.30 5.08
N SER A 199 -17.07 7.27 4.32
CA SER A 199 -16.46 8.47 4.88
C SER A 199 -17.42 9.28 5.78
N PHE A 200 -18.71 9.34 5.43
CA PHE A 200 -19.75 9.97 6.26
C PHE A 200 -20.02 9.18 7.54
N VAL A 201 -20.10 7.85 7.43
CA VAL A 201 -20.30 6.96 8.57
C VAL A 201 -19.09 7.02 9.50
N ALA A 202 -17.88 6.97 8.98
CA ALA A 202 -16.63 7.02 9.74
C ALA A 202 -16.47 8.34 10.51
N ARG A 203 -16.91 9.48 9.95
CA ARG A 203 -16.91 10.77 10.67
C ARG A 203 -17.83 10.76 11.90
N ARG A 204 -18.92 10.00 11.87
CA ARG A 204 -19.83 9.85 13.00
C ARG A 204 -19.28 8.95 14.10
N PHE A 205 -18.41 8.02 13.74
CA PHE A 205 -17.76 7.07 14.64
C PHE A 205 -16.23 7.22 14.50
N PRO A 206 -15.65 8.29 15.10
CA PRO A 206 -14.22 8.50 15.01
C PRO A 206 -13.48 7.30 15.59
N GLN A 207 -12.49 6.82 14.85
CA GLN A 207 -11.67 5.71 15.32
C GLN A 207 -10.90 6.17 16.57
N PRO A 208 -10.91 5.36 17.64
CA PRO A 208 -10.11 5.68 18.81
C PRO A 208 -8.63 5.73 18.42
N ALA A 209 -7.91 6.71 18.96
CA ALA A 209 -6.47 6.78 18.80
C ALA A 209 -5.86 5.43 19.20
N ARG A 210 -4.87 4.97 18.44
CA ARG A 210 -4.17 3.72 18.75
C ARG A 210 -3.65 3.76 20.18
N ARG A 211 -4.03 2.79 20.99
CA ARG A 211 -3.53 2.70 22.37
C ARG A 211 -2.03 2.46 22.33
N LYS A 212 -1.28 3.18 23.15
CA LYS A 212 0.15 3.00 23.32
C LYS A 212 0.41 1.71 24.12
N ASP A 213 0.56 0.60 23.41
CA ASP A 213 0.82 -0.74 23.96
C ASP A 213 2.27 -1.22 23.70
N TRP A 214 3.16 -0.29 23.34
CA TRP A 214 4.53 -0.58 22.95
C TRP A 214 5.60 0.00 23.86
N ALA A 215 5.23 0.55 25.04
CA ALA A 215 6.21 1.16 25.97
C ALA A 215 7.28 0.15 26.42
N ASP A 216 6.89 -1.10 26.64
CA ASP A 216 7.78 -2.20 27.06
C ASP A 216 8.21 -3.11 25.90
N ALA A 217 8.10 -2.63 24.66
CA ALA A 217 8.45 -3.44 23.52
C ALA A 217 9.96 -3.66 23.41
N PRO A 218 10.43 -4.86 23.04
CA PRO A 218 11.85 -5.09 22.82
C PRO A 218 12.34 -4.22 21.65
N PRO A 219 13.56 -3.70 21.72
CA PRO A 219 14.14 -2.91 20.65
C PRO A 219 14.27 -3.75 19.37
N LEU A 220 14.08 -3.12 18.22
CA LEU A 220 14.31 -3.78 16.95
C LEU A 220 15.79 -4.13 16.77
N PRO A 221 16.12 -5.20 16.02
CA PRO A 221 17.50 -5.53 15.69
C PRO A 221 18.23 -4.32 15.10
N ALA A 222 19.32 -3.91 15.71
CA ALA A 222 20.16 -2.83 15.20
C ALA A 222 21.10 -3.35 14.12
N ARG A 223 21.43 -2.50 13.14
CA ARG A 223 22.47 -2.81 12.17
C ARG A 223 23.86 -2.65 12.78
N SER A 224 24.82 -3.48 12.33
CA SER A 224 26.23 -3.24 12.61
C SER A 224 26.65 -1.90 12.00
N LYS A 225 27.07 -0.98 12.85
CA LYS A 225 27.57 0.34 12.41
C LYS A 225 29.06 0.26 12.07
N PRO A 226 29.53 1.00 11.05
CA PRO A 226 30.96 1.12 10.77
C PRO A 226 31.67 1.89 11.92
N GLN A 227 32.96 1.69 12.06
CA GLN A 227 33.78 2.48 13.00
C GLN A 227 33.96 3.90 12.41
N ARG A 228 34.10 4.87 13.30
CA ARG A 228 34.35 6.25 12.88
C ARG A 228 35.66 6.34 12.07
N GLY A 229 35.59 6.96 10.88
CA GLY A 229 36.71 7.07 9.95
C GLY A 229 36.76 5.96 8.89
N ASP A 230 36.01 4.86 9.04
CA ASP A 230 35.93 3.83 8.02
C ASP A 230 35.39 4.43 6.70
N LEU A 231 35.95 3.97 5.58
CA LEU A 231 35.50 4.36 4.27
C LEU A 231 34.14 3.73 3.97
N LEU A 232 33.12 4.56 3.90
CA LEU A 232 31.72 4.12 3.84
C LEU A 232 31.18 4.13 2.40
N LEU A 233 31.37 5.22 1.67
CA LEU A 233 30.96 5.37 0.28
C LEU A 233 32.13 5.89 -0.55
N GLN A 234 32.34 5.29 -1.72
CA GLN A 234 33.27 5.77 -2.74
C GLN A 234 32.51 5.93 -4.07
N VAL A 235 32.60 7.09 -4.63
CA VAL A 235 32.09 7.42 -5.95
C VAL A 235 33.31 7.69 -6.84
N GLN A 236 33.49 6.88 -7.90
CA GLN A 236 34.68 6.90 -8.74
C GLN A 236 34.33 7.14 -10.19
N ALA A 237 34.74 8.30 -10.73
CA ALA A 237 34.56 8.72 -12.12
C ALA A 237 33.13 8.46 -12.65
N VAL A 238 32.12 8.74 -11.83
CA VAL A 238 30.72 8.48 -12.16
C VAL A 238 30.23 9.43 -13.22
N ARG A 239 29.67 8.87 -14.29
CA ARG A 239 29.12 9.59 -15.43
C ARG A 239 27.70 9.12 -15.74
N LYS A 240 26.82 10.08 -16.08
CA LYS A 240 25.46 9.82 -16.54
C LYS A 240 25.13 10.64 -17.76
N GLU A 241 24.72 9.94 -18.80
CA GLU A 241 24.23 10.50 -20.04
C GLU A 241 22.78 10.12 -20.30
N PHE A 242 21.99 11.07 -20.79
CA PHE A 242 20.61 10.86 -21.24
C PHE A 242 20.54 11.27 -22.72
N GLY A 243 20.63 10.31 -23.63
CA GLY A 243 20.79 10.60 -25.06
C GLY A 243 22.05 11.43 -25.28
N GLY A 244 21.91 12.66 -25.78
CA GLY A 244 23.02 13.58 -26.00
C GLY A 244 23.40 14.49 -24.83
N LEU A 245 22.63 14.45 -23.71
CA LEU A 245 22.85 15.30 -22.53
C LEU A 245 23.70 14.58 -21.49
N VAL A 246 24.86 15.18 -21.14
CA VAL A 246 25.69 14.73 -20.00
C VAL A 246 25.19 15.43 -18.74
N ALA A 247 24.48 14.70 -17.89
CA ALA A 247 23.90 15.21 -16.64
C ALA A 247 24.88 15.16 -15.47
N VAL A 248 25.79 14.17 -15.44
CA VAL A 248 26.88 14.03 -14.48
C VAL A 248 28.13 13.65 -15.23
N ASN A 249 29.25 14.35 -15.02
CA ASN A 249 30.48 14.15 -15.74
C ASN A 249 31.66 13.87 -14.81
N ASP A 250 32.04 12.60 -14.74
CA ASP A 250 33.25 12.09 -14.06
C ASP A 250 33.44 12.57 -12.60
N ILE A 251 32.35 12.50 -11.81
CA ILE A 251 32.38 12.91 -10.41
C ILE A 251 33.04 11.82 -9.56
N SER A 252 33.97 12.22 -8.69
CA SER A 252 34.62 11.36 -7.71
C SER A 252 34.65 12.02 -6.34
N PHE A 253 34.25 11.27 -5.29
CA PHE A 253 34.33 11.67 -3.89
C PHE A 253 34.19 10.46 -2.95
N ASP A 254 34.67 10.62 -1.73
CA ASP A 254 34.58 9.62 -0.67
C ASP A 254 33.79 10.18 0.52
N ILE A 255 33.08 9.29 1.22
CA ILE A 255 32.43 9.59 2.51
C ILE A 255 32.90 8.57 3.53
N ARG A 256 33.36 9.07 4.70
CA ARG A 256 33.76 8.25 5.82
C ARG A 256 32.69 8.22 6.91
N ALA A 257 32.67 7.16 7.68
CA ALA A 257 31.76 7.03 8.83
C ALA A 257 32.01 8.15 9.84
N GLY A 258 30.94 8.83 10.25
CA GLY A 258 31.01 10.01 11.11
C GLY A 258 31.18 11.34 10.37
N ASP A 259 31.24 11.37 9.04
CA ASP A 259 31.31 12.63 8.29
C ASP A 259 29.92 13.18 7.95
N ILE A 260 29.82 14.49 7.81
CA ILE A 260 28.70 15.19 7.19
C ILE A 260 29.27 15.86 5.92
N VAL A 261 28.85 15.37 4.77
CA VAL A 261 29.31 15.86 3.46
C VAL A 261 28.19 16.61 2.76
N GLY A 262 28.46 17.82 2.31
CA GLY A 262 27.51 18.65 1.53
C GLY A 262 27.81 18.60 0.05
N LEU A 263 26.82 18.16 -0.77
CA LEU A 263 26.87 18.28 -2.22
C LEU A 263 26.20 19.59 -2.64
N ILE A 264 27.00 20.58 -3.04
CA ILE A 264 26.53 21.92 -3.36
C ILE A 264 26.74 22.23 -4.84
N GLY A 265 25.92 23.12 -5.39
CA GLY A 265 26.01 23.55 -6.78
C GLY A 265 24.72 24.24 -7.26
N PRO A 266 24.72 24.93 -8.40
CA PRO A 266 23.53 25.58 -8.94
C PRO A 266 22.44 24.57 -9.36
N ASN A 267 21.24 25.08 -9.67
CA ASN A 267 20.17 24.23 -10.24
C ASN A 267 20.62 23.69 -11.61
N GLY A 268 20.35 22.43 -11.87
CA GLY A 268 20.81 21.73 -13.07
C GLY A 268 22.23 21.16 -13.01
N ALA A 269 23.00 21.37 -11.92
CA ALA A 269 24.37 20.86 -11.79
C ALA A 269 24.47 19.33 -11.56
N GLY A 270 23.38 18.58 -11.70
CA GLY A 270 23.39 17.12 -11.57
C GLY A 270 23.31 16.57 -10.14
N LYS A 271 23.06 17.41 -9.11
CA LYS A 271 23.00 16.97 -7.69
C LYS A 271 22.00 15.84 -7.47
N SER A 272 20.73 16.05 -7.83
CA SER A 272 19.67 15.02 -7.67
C SER A 272 19.91 13.80 -8.57
N THR A 273 20.56 13.99 -9.73
CA THR A 273 20.99 12.87 -10.57
C THR A 273 22.06 12.04 -9.85
N THR A 274 23.05 12.68 -9.23
CA THR A 274 24.08 11.98 -8.44
C THR A 274 23.45 11.19 -7.28
N PHE A 275 22.50 11.78 -6.54
CA PHE A 275 21.72 11.06 -5.52
C PHE A 275 21.00 9.84 -6.11
N ASN A 276 20.35 9.98 -7.26
CA ASN A 276 19.65 8.89 -7.94
C ASN A 276 20.60 7.77 -8.38
N LEU A 277 21.82 8.11 -8.83
CA LEU A 277 22.84 7.13 -9.22
C LEU A 277 23.36 6.35 -8.01
N VAL A 278 23.71 7.03 -6.92
CA VAL A 278 24.22 6.42 -5.69
C VAL A 278 23.16 5.54 -5.04
N THR A 279 21.88 5.89 -5.15
CA THR A 279 20.76 5.15 -4.51
C THR A 279 20.04 4.20 -5.46
N GLY A 280 20.59 3.92 -6.66
CA GLY A 280 20.06 2.92 -7.58
C GLY A 280 18.68 3.23 -8.17
N VAL A 281 18.23 4.50 -8.10
CA VAL A 281 17.04 4.98 -8.82
C VAL A 281 17.32 5.07 -10.32
N GLN A 282 18.56 5.38 -10.66
CA GLN A 282 19.05 5.44 -12.04
C GLN A 282 20.36 4.67 -12.16
N GLY A 283 20.53 3.97 -13.28
CA GLY A 283 21.79 3.28 -13.60
C GLY A 283 22.89 4.23 -14.07
N LEU A 284 24.13 3.89 -13.76
CA LEU A 284 25.34 4.57 -14.23
C LEU A 284 25.52 4.39 -15.75
N THR A 285 26.09 5.38 -16.44
CA THR A 285 26.60 5.21 -17.81
C THR A 285 28.06 4.72 -17.76
N ARG A 286 28.88 5.32 -16.88
CA ARG A 286 30.27 4.90 -16.59
C ARG A 286 30.61 5.16 -15.13
N GLY A 287 31.75 4.63 -14.69
CA GLY A 287 32.25 4.79 -13.32
C GLY A 287 31.75 3.73 -12.39
N GLN A 288 32.06 3.89 -11.11
CA GLN A 288 31.75 2.91 -10.08
C GLN A 288 31.29 3.59 -8.79
N VAL A 289 30.35 2.96 -8.10
CA VAL A 289 29.95 3.32 -6.74
C VAL A 289 30.15 2.12 -5.85
N LEU A 290 30.95 2.29 -4.79
CA LEU A 290 31.22 1.28 -3.78
C LEU A 290 30.62 1.73 -2.46
N PHE A 291 29.92 0.84 -1.79
CA PHE A 291 29.40 1.05 -0.44
C PHE A 291 29.93 -0.03 0.49
N ARG A 292 30.66 0.35 1.54
CA ARG A 292 31.36 -0.57 2.45
C ARG A 292 32.24 -1.56 1.67
N GLY A 293 32.94 -1.08 0.65
CA GLY A 293 33.80 -1.86 -0.23
C GLY A 293 33.09 -2.75 -1.25
N GLN A 294 31.76 -2.79 -1.28
CA GLN A 294 30.99 -3.60 -2.22
C GLN A 294 30.43 -2.74 -3.36
N PRO A 295 30.49 -3.18 -4.64
CA PRO A 295 29.93 -2.45 -5.76
C PRO A 295 28.40 -2.42 -5.69
N VAL A 296 27.83 -1.19 -5.78
CA VAL A 296 26.37 -0.98 -5.68
C VAL A 296 25.80 -0.32 -6.94
N GLY A 297 26.62 0.06 -7.91
CA GLY A 297 26.20 0.81 -9.08
C GLY A 297 25.20 0.10 -10.03
N GLY A 298 25.01 -1.20 -9.89
CA GLY A 298 24.02 -2.00 -10.65
C GLY A 298 22.85 -2.48 -9.81
N LEU A 299 22.80 -2.15 -8.52
CA LEU A 299 21.77 -2.60 -7.59
C LEU A 299 20.52 -1.71 -7.69
N SER A 300 19.35 -2.30 -7.48
CA SER A 300 18.09 -1.57 -7.33
C SER A 300 18.05 -0.79 -6.01
N SER A 301 17.24 0.28 -5.94
CA SER A 301 17.03 1.07 -4.70
C SER A 301 16.70 0.19 -3.49
N ARG A 302 15.92 -0.87 -3.71
CA ARG A 302 15.58 -1.85 -2.67
C ARG A 302 16.83 -2.57 -2.12
N GLN A 303 17.71 -3.05 -2.99
CA GLN A 303 18.95 -3.73 -2.59
C GLN A 303 19.91 -2.77 -1.87
N ILE A 304 19.98 -1.54 -2.32
CA ILE A 304 20.79 -0.48 -1.69
C ILE A 304 20.24 -0.13 -0.29
N ALA A 305 18.91 -0.04 -0.13
CA ALA A 305 18.28 0.11 1.19
C ALA A 305 18.58 -1.09 2.11
N GLN A 306 18.55 -2.30 1.57
CA GLN A 306 18.96 -3.52 2.31
C GLN A 306 20.41 -3.47 2.77
N ALA A 307 21.31 -2.93 1.95
CA ALA A 307 22.72 -2.74 2.29
C ALA A 307 22.93 -1.71 3.42
N GLY A 308 21.95 -0.82 3.67
CA GLY A 308 22.00 0.14 4.78
C GLY A 308 22.13 1.60 4.37
N MET A 309 21.86 1.94 3.12
CA MET A 309 21.66 3.34 2.70
C MET A 309 20.19 3.72 2.82
N SER A 310 19.89 4.90 3.35
CA SER A 310 18.55 5.49 3.35
C SER A 310 18.58 6.87 2.72
N ARG A 311 17.47 7.26 2.08
CA ARG A 311 17.36 8.58 1.46
C ARG A 311 16.02 9.25 1.74
N THR A 312 16.01 10.57 1.73
CA THR A 312 14.80 11.38 1.56
C THR A 312 14.62 11.78 0.10
N PHE A 313 13.48 12.36 -0.22
CA PHE A 313 13.15 12.79 -1.59
C PHE A 313 12.95 14.30 -1.64
N GLN A 314 13.27 14.91 -2.79
CA GLN A 314 13.08 16.33 -3.02
C GLN A 314 11.62 16.78 -2.79
N HIS A 315 10.66 15.99 -3.28
CA HIS A 315 9.24 16.14 -2.97
C HIS A 315 8.86 15.15 -1.89
N VAL A 316 8.28 15.61 -0.80
CA VAL A 316 7.85 14.77 0.30
C VAL A 316 6.94 13.65 -0.21
N LYS A 317 7.36 12.42 0.02
CA LYS A 317 6.59 11.21 -0.31
C LYS A 317 6.04 10.62 0.98
N MET A 318 4.75 10.81 1.21
CA MET A 318 4.05 10.30 2.39
C MET A 318 2.78 9.56 1.98
N ILE A 319 2.18 8.87 2.93
CA ILE A 319 0.88 8.22 2.78
C ILE A 319 -0.12 9.04 3.60
N PRO A 320 -0.95 9.90 2.96
CA PRO A 320 -1.77 10.89 3.65
C PRO A 320 -2.78 10.27 4.62
N GLU A 321 -3.29 9.08 4.28
CA GLU A 321 -4.29 8.34 5.04
C GLU A 321 -3.71 7.56 6.23
N MET A 322 -2.39 7.56 6.42
CA MET A 322 -1.71 7.01 7.58
C MET A 322 -1.40 8.10 8.60
N THR A 323 -1.35 7.71 9.88
CA THR A 323 -0.81 8.59 10.91
C THR A 323 0.68 8.87 10.69
N VAL A 324 1.19 9.92 11.33
CA VAL A 324 2.62 10.24 11.35
C VAL A 324 3.43 9.05 11.87
N LEU A 325 2.97 8.42 12.94
CA LEU A 325 3.60 7.25 13.54
C LEU A 325 3.68 6.06 12.54
N GLU A 326 2.59 5.77 11.83
CA GLU A 326 2.56 4.70 10.82
C GLU A 326 3.47 4.98 9.62
N ASN A 327 3.54 6.25 9.18
CA ASN A 327 4.46 6.67 8.13
C ASN A 327 5.93 6.47 8.55
N VAL A 328 6.27 6.79 9.80
CA VAL A 328 7.64 6.58 10.32
C VAL A 328 7.93 5.10 10.53
N ALA A 329 6.99 4.32 11.08
CA ALA A 329 7.12 2.88 11.27
C ALA A 329 7.38 2.12 9.94
N LEU A 330 6.94 2.66 8.80
CA LEU A 330 7.27 2.12 7.48
C LEU A 330 8.78 2.06 7.24
N GLY A 331 9.57 2.98 7.80
CA GLY A 331 11.03 2.96 7.75
C GLY A 331 11.63 1.70 8.36
N GLY A 332 11.02 1.16 9.42
CA GLY A 332 11.45 -0.08 10.06
C GLY A 332 11.11 -1.36 9.28
N TYR A 333 10.58 -1.25 8.06
CA TYR A 333 10.15 -2.40 7.25
C TYR A 333 11.22 -3.49 7.09
N LEU A 334 12.48 -3.14 6.87
CA LEU A 334 13.59 -4.10 6.71
C LEU A 334 14.06 -4.72 8.03
N ARG A 335 13.66 -4.16 9.17
CA ARG A 335 14.07 -4.60 10.53
C ARG A 335 13.08 -5.59 11.14
N SER A 336 11.99 -5.92 10.42
CA SER A 336 10.97 -6.89 10.82
C SER A 336 10.76 -7.93 9.73
N ARG A 337 10.19 -9.09 10.07
CA ARG A 337 10.10 -10.27 9.20
C ARG A 337 8.70 -10.81 8.99
N SER A 338 7.73 -10.42 9.82
CA SER A 338 6.36 -10.91 9.77
C SER A 338 5.75 -10.83 8.38
N GLY A 339 5.22 -11.95 7.92
CA GLY A 339 4.63 -12.10 6.59
C GLY A 339 3.13 -11.80 6.55
N THR A 340 2.54 -11.88 5.35
CA THR A 340 1.12 -11.57 5.11
C THR A 340 0.18 -12.47 5.92
N LEU A 341 0.43 -13.79 5.96
CA LEU A 341 -0.42 -14.74 6.71
C LEU A 341 -0.35 -14.50 8.22
N GLN A 342 0.86 -14.25 8.75
CA GLN A 342 1.03 -13.91 10.18
C GLN A 342 0.27 -12.64 10.53
N ALA A 343 0.31 -11.63 9.67
CA ALA A 343 -0.42 -10.39 9.83
C ALA A 343 -1.94 -10.60 9.82
N MET A 344 -2.48 -11.37 8.87
CA MET A 344 -3.92 -11.69 8.79
C MET A 344 -4.42 -12.39 10.07
N LEU A 345 -3.58 -13.22 10.69
CA LEU A 345 -3.88 -13.96 11.92
C LEU A 345 -3.45 -13.22 13.20
N ARG A 346 -2.94 -11.99 13.09
CA ARG A 346 -2.40 -11.18 14.19
C ARG A 346 -1.28 -11.85 15.01
N LEU A 347 -0.48 -12.68 14.40
CA LEU A 347 0.69 -13.32 15.02
C LEU A 347 1.95 -12.43 14.99
N ASP A 348 1.85 -11.23 14.44
CA ASP A 348 2.92 -10.23 14.26
C ASP A 348 2.98 -9.16 15.38
N ARG A 349 2.11 -9.27 16.42
CA ARG A 349 1.95 -8.25 17.46
C ARG A 349 3.24 -7.81 18.15
N ALA A 350 4.16 -8.73 18.42
CA ALA A 350 5.42 -8.41 19.09
C ALA A 350 6.33 -7.55 18.21
N GLU A 351 6.44 -7.89 16.91
CA GLU A 351 7.20 -7.07 15.94
C GLU A 351 6.55 -5.71 15.72
N GLU A 352 5.23 -5.65 15.63
CA GLU A 352 4.48 -4.40 15.45
C GLU A 352 4.73 -3.45 16.63
N ARG A 353 4.70 -3.95 17.86
CA ARG A 353 5.03 -3.13 19.04
C ARG A 353 6.46 -2.59 18.96
N GLY A 354 7.44 -3.42 18.60
CA GLY A 354 8.81 -2.97 18.41
C GLY A 354 8.95 -1.91 17.31
N LEU A 355 8.23 -2.04 16.20
CA LEU A 355 8.20 -1.05 15.12
C LEU A 355 7.65 0.30 15.57
N PHE A 356 6.55 0.29 16.35
CA PHE A 356 5.96 1.53 16.85
C PHE A 356 6.78 2.19 17.95
N ALA A 357 7.43 1.40 18.82
CA ALA A 357 8.39 1.92 19.80
C ALA A 357 9.57 2.64 19.12
N GLU A 358 10.14 2.04 18.09
CA GLU A 358 11.20 2.63 17.29
C GLU A 358 10.74 3.91 16.58
N ALA A 359 9.57 3.86 15.94
CA ALA A 359 9.00 5.01 15.23
C ALA A 359 8.75 6.19 16.20
N GLU A 360 8.19 5.92 17.39
CA GLU A 360 8.02 6.94 18.43
C GLU A 360 9.36 7.51 18.88
N ALA A 361 10.38 6.68 19.11
CA ALA A 361 11.72 7.14 19.50
C ALA A 361 12.32 8.07 18.44
N GLN A 362 12.15 7.77 17.16
CA GLN A 362 12.62 8.65 16.09
C GLN A 362 11.81 9.96 16.03
N LEU A 363 10.50 9.91 16.26
CA LEU A 363 9.65 11.11 16.36
C LEU A 363 10.00 11.98 17.56
N GLN A 364 10.34 11.39 18.72
CA GLN A 364 10.85 12.10 19.88
C GLN A 364 12.17 12.80 19.57
N ARG A 365 13.10 12.10 18.90
CA ARG A 365 14.41 12.65 18.51
C ARG A 365 14.29 13.92 17.65
N ILE A 366 13.29 13.98 16.77
CA ILE A 366 13.05 15.16 15.90
C ILE A 366 12.02 16.15 16.46
N GLY A 367 11.51 15.93 17.69
CA GLY A 367 10.57 16.83 18.36
C GLY A 367 9.11 16.74 17.87
N MET A 368 8.73 15.68 17.15
CA MET A 368 7.39 15.50 16.56
C MET A 368 6.49 14.50 17.31
N ALA A 369 6.85 14.04 18.49
CA ALA A 369 6.09 13.05 19.24
C ALA A 369 4.64 13.50 19.54
N HIS A 370 4.40 14.81 19.70
CA HIS A 370 3.08 15.39 19.98
C HIS A 370 2.10 15.25 18.79
N GLN A 371 2.59 15.06 17.56
CA GLN A 371 1.78 14.91 16.34
C GLN A 371 1.69 13.45 15.85
N MET A 372 2.21 12.48 16.60
CA MET A 372 2.36 11.11 16.12
C MET A 372 1.04 10.43 15.74
N HIS A 373 -0.08 10.85 16.30
CA HIS A 373 -1.42 10.31 16.00
C HIS A 373 -2.19 11.11 14.95
N GLU A 374 -1.67 12.24 14.50
CA GLU A 374 -2.27 13.02 13.42
C GLU A 374 -2.12 12.27 12.08
N LEU A 375 -3.08 12.48 11.17
CA LEU A 375 -2.94 12.01 9.79
C LEU A 375 -1.84 12.82 9.10
N ALA A 376 -0.95 12.13 8.40
CA ALA A 376 0.17 12.78 7.72
C ALA A 376 -0.29 13.81 6.67
N GLY A 377 -1.45 13.57 6.06
CA GLY A 377 -2.06 14.50 5.10
C GLY A 377 -2.45 15.86 5.70
N ASN A 378 -2.65 15.95 7.01
CA ASN A 378 -3.02 17.20 7.70
C ASN A 378 -1.82 18.06 8.11
N LEU A 379 -0.61 17.51 8.01
CA LEU A 379 0.59 18.23 8.39
C LEU A 379 0.95 19.35 7.39
N ALA A 380 1.48 20.46 7.90
CA ALA A 380 2.15 21.46 7.07
C ALA A 380 3.45 20.92 6.47
N LEU A 381 3.97 21.56 5.42
CA LEU A 381 5.14 21.08 4.67
C LEU A 381 6.40 20.85 5.54
N GLY A 382 6.66 21.74 6.51
CA GLY A 382 7.80 21.59 7.44
C GLY A 382 7.74 20.29 8.24
N PRO A 383 6.69 20.05 9.03
CA PRO A 383 6.46 18.79 9.73
C PRO A 383 6.46 17.56 8.83
N GLN A 384 5.93 17.64 7.59
CA GLN A 384 6.01 16.53 6.63
C GLN A 384 7.46 16.16 6.30
N ARG A 385 8.34 17.15 6.12
CA ARG A 385 9.77 16.94 5.89
C ARG A 385 10.46 16.30 7.10
N LEU A 386 10.18 16.79 8.30
CA LEU A 386 10.71 16.20 9.52
C LEU A 386 10.27 14.73 9.67
N MET A 387 8.99 14.43 9.43
CA MET A 387 8.46 13.06 9.41
C MET A 387 9.21 12.17 8.40
N GLU A 388 9.53 12.68 7.21
CA GLU A 388 10.29 11.93 6.20
C GLU A 388 11.70 11.60 6.69
N ILE A 389 12.35 12.53 7.41
CA ILE A 389 13.66 12.29 8.03
C ILE A 389 13.54 11.24 9.15
N ALA A 390 12.53 11.33 10.03
CA ALA A 390 12.28 10.32 11.06
C ALA A 390 12.08 8.93 10.45
N ARG A 391 11.32 8.84 9.35
CA ARG A 391 11.12 7.59 8.61
C ARG A 391 12.44 7.04 8.06
N ALA A 392 13.30 7.90 7.51
CA ALA A 392 14.61 7.50 7.03
C ALA A 392 15.51 7.03 8.19
N LEU A 393 15.48 7.69 9.34
CA LEU A 393 16.21 7.26 10.56
C LEU A 393 15.69 5.93 11.11
N CYS A 394 14.39 5.67 11.02
CA CYS A 394 13.78 4.42 11.46
C CYS A 394 14.27 3.18 10.68
N THR A 395 14.87 3.38 9.49
CA THR A 395 15.55 2.29 8.76
C THR A 395 16.84 1.82 9.44
N ASP A 396 17.33 2.55 10.45
CA ASP A 396 18.63 2.37 11.08
C ASP A 396 19.80 2.37 10.07
N PRO A 397 19.96 3.45 9.26
CA PRO A 397 20.91 3.45 8.16
C PRO A 397 22.36 3.57 8.63
N ALA A 398 23.30 3.00 7.84
CA ALA A 398 24.71 3.31 7.97
C ALA A 398 25.09 4.60 7.23
N LEU A 399 24.37 4.93 6.14
CA LEU A 399 24.50 6.18 5.39
C LEU A 399 23.12 6.78 5.14
N LEU A 400 22.94 8.03 5.57
CA LEU A 400 21.72 8.81 5.36
C LEU A 400 21.96 9.89 4.30
N LEU A 401 21.20 9.86 3.20
CA LEU A 401 21.23 10.85 2.15
C LEU A 401 19.99 11.75 2.23
N LEU A 402 20.22 13.05 2.37
CA LEU A 402 19.15 14.03 2.52
C LEU A 402 19.14 14.96 1.29
N ASP A 403 18.07 14.93 0.51
CA ASP A 403 17.89 15.78 -0.66
C ASP A 403 17.12 17.05 -0.25
N GLU A 404 17.79 18.20 -0.24
CA GLU A 404 17.25 19.50 0.18
C GLU A 404 16.46 19.48 1.52
N PRO A 405 17.03 18.95 2.61
CA PRO A 405 16.27 18.67 3.84
C PRO A 405 15.72 19.93 4.52
N ALA A 406 16.31 21.08 4.25
CA ALA A 406 15.92 22.37 4.87
C ALA A 406 14.93 23.19 4.01
N ALA A 407 14.54 22.70 2.83
CA ALA A 407 13.60 23.41 1.97
C ALA A 407 12.20 23.46 2.61
N GLY A 408 11.64 24.67 2.72
CA GLY A 408 10.32 24.88 3.33
C GLY A 408 10.27 24.85 4.86
N LEU A 409 11.40 24.61 5.55
CA LEU A 409 11.48 24.66 7.00
C LEU A 409 11.60 26.12 7.51
N ARG A 410 10.95 26.41 8.65
CA ARG A 410 11.12 27.65 9.41
C ARG A 410 12.51 27.66 10.08
N HIS A 411 12.97 28.85 10.48
CA HIS A 411 14.30 29.00 11.08
C HIS A 411 14.54 28.07 12.29
N GLN A 412 13.57 27.99 13.21
CA GLN A 412 13.68 27.10 14.39
C GLN A 412 13.72 25.62 14.00
N GLU A 413 12.93 25.22 12.99
CA GLU A 413 12.94 23.84 12.50
C GLU A 413 14.28 23.46 11.84
N LYS A 414 14.93 24.42 11.14
CA LYS A 414 16.28 24.25 10.59
C LYS A 414 17.31 24.01 11.69
N LEU A 415 17.25 24.78 12.77
CA LEU A 415 18.14 24.62 13.93
C LEU A 415 17.93 23.28 14.63
N ALA A 416 16.65 22.88 14.83
CA ALA A 416 16.32 21.58 15.40
C ALA A 416 16.85 20.43 14.51
N LEU A 417 16.65 20.51 13.20
CA LEU A 417 17.19 19.53 12.24
C LEU A 417 18.73 19.46 12.32
N ALA A 418 19.41 20.60 12.35
CA ALA A 418 20.87 20.62 12.47
C ALA A 418 21.36 19.95 13.77
N GLY A 419 20.61 20.13 14.87
CA GLY A 419 20.86 19.44 16.16
C GLY A 419 20.73 17.92 16.02
N VAL A 420 19.64 17.45 15.40
CA VAL A 420 19.41 16.02 15.15
C VAL A 420 20.52 15.41 14.28
N LEU A 421 20.89 16.08 13.18
CA LEU A 421 21.94 15.57 12.28
C LEU A 421 23.30 15.47 12.96
N ARG A 422 23.61 16.37 13.90
CA ARG A 422 24.83 16.29 14.72
C ARG A 422 24.80 15.12 15.70
N GLN A 423 23.65 14.75 16.23
CA GLN A 423 23.49 13.60 17.14
C GLN A 423 23.54 12.25 16.41
N VAL A 424 23.18 12.22 15.14
CA VAL A 424 23.19 10.99 14.31
C VAL A 424 24.58 10.72 13.72
N LYS A 425 25.45 11.71 13.70
CA LYS A 425 26.84 11.65 13.23
C LYS A 425 27.70 10.60 14.07
#